data_c830f662eb0610fcc30a4d1abb900397
#
_entry.id   c830f662eb0610fcc30a4d1abb900397
#
_cell.length_a   1.000
_cell.length_b   1.000
_cell.length_c   1.000
_cell.angle_alpha   90.00
_cell.angle_beta   90.00
_cell.angle_gamma   90.00
#
_symmetry.space_group_name_H-M   'P 1'
#
loop_
_entity.id
_entity.type
_entity.pdbx_description
1 polymer ?
#
loop_
_entity_poly.entity_id
_entity_poly.type
_entity_poly.pdbx_seq_one_letter_code
_entity_poly.pdbx_strand_id
1 'polypeptide(L)'
;MVRMKTIGTLCAVFMVAQAAFGGSAPIMKSRCNEDNLEPGPARERIEWGAKCGHITSTEREYSLYEAGQLRPRPLYPLYGTENMAQIWRAPLDRNAPCNVPGGMSVIAFCTASCYTPEQTILFPEGFFEILTAKKQVFPDVMALRDGSTFDNLKLASYPVESYTEEVRPSWQDVLTFTMKSGGNLRVTTNHPVVDQTGVVKRADKFKVGDSLIHYLNGVDPIVSIKKEGYFGKVYNLAPATRLPVSNIIVAQGYLNGSSYFQNEGEALQNRKLLRRTIPENLVQ
;
A
#
# COMPACT_ATOMS: atom_id res chain seq x y z
N MET A 1 40.58 65.87 -8.09
CA MET A 1 39.19 65.53 -8.59
C MET A 1 39.26 64.15 -9.19
N VAL A 2 38.83 63.14 -8.43
CA VAL A 2 38.77 61.72 -8.89
C VAL A 2 37.30 61.36 -9.08
N ARG A 3 36.93 61.01 -10.32
CA ARG A 3 35.57 60.54 -10.65
C ARG A 3 35.50 59.03 -10.35
N MET A 4 34.69 58.67 -9.37
CA MET A 4 34.30 57.27 -9.13
C MET A 4 33.19 56.88 -10.18
N LYS A 5 33.49 55.82 -10.94
CA LYS A 5 32.50 55.15 -11.81
C LYS A 5 31.78 54.07 -10.99
N THR A 6 30.49 54.26 -10.81
CA THR A 6 29.60 53.25 -10.20
C THR A 6 29.29 52.19 -11.25
N ILE A 7 29.69 50.93 -10.95
CA ILE A 7 29.33 49.75 -11.73
C ILE A 7 28.04 49.19 -11.13
N GLY A 8 26.93 49.34 -11.85
CA GLY A 8 25.66 48.73 -11.48
C GLY A 8 25.67 47.24 -11.84
N THR A 9 25.60 46.40 -10.86
CA THR A 9 25.42 44.95 -11.05
C THR A 9 23.95 44.65 -11.29
N LEU A 10 23.61 44.25 -12.52
CA LEU A 10 22.27 43.80 -12.89
C LEU A 10 22.12 42.33 -12.37
N CYS A 11 21.38 42.10 -11.29
CA CYS A 11 20.95 40.78 -10.91
C CYS A 11 19.79 40.34 -11.82
N ALA A 12 20.08 39.46 -12.77
CA ALA A 12 19.07 38.77 -13.54
C ALA A 12 18.45 37.66 -12.65
N VAL A 13 17.22 37.87 -12.20
CA VAL A 13 16.42 36.86 -11.53
C VAL A 13 15.93 35.91 -12.61
N PHE A 14 16.53 34.74 -12.71
CA PHE A 14 15.99 33.62 -13.49
C PHE A 14 14.78 33.08 -12.75
N MET A 15 13.57 33.46 -13.15
CA MET A 15 12.37 32.68 -12.78
C MET A 15 12.39 31.38 -13.59
N VAL A 16 12.74 30.29 -12.92
CA VAL A 16 12.50 28.95 -13.45
C VAL A 16 10.99 28.71 -13.33
N ALA A 17 10.29 28.80 -14.46
CA ALA A 17 8.91 28.35 -14.55
C ALA A 17 8.90 26.83 -14.30
N GLN A 18 8.50 26.41 -13.10
CA GLN A 18 8.15 25.03 -12.85
C GLN A 18 6.91 24.70 -13.69
N ALA A 19 7.10 23.91 -14.74
CA ALA A 19 5.99 23.30 -15.45
C ALA A 19 5.26 22.40 -14.45
N ALA A 20 4.11 22.85 -13.95
CA ALA A 20 3.20 22.03 -13.19
C ALA A 20 2.71 20.92 -14.14
N PHE A 21 3.27 19.74 -14.02
CA PHE A 21 2.65 18.54 -14.56
C PHE A 21 1.31 18.41 -13.85
N GLY A 22 0.22 18.67 -14.57
CA GLY A 22 -1.14 18.62 -14.05
C GLY A 22 -1.59 17.19 -13.79
N GLY A 23 -0.97 16.52 -12.81
CA GLY A 23 -1.51 15.32 -12.21
C GLY A 23 -2.71 15.71 -11.35
N SER A 24 -3.79 14.93 -11.41
CA SER A 24 -4.89 15.09 -10.47
C SER A 24 -4.38 14.87 -9.05
N ALA A 25 -4.87 15.70 -8.09
CA ALA A 25 -4.50 15.53 -6.69
C ALA A 25 -4.83 14.11 -6.19
N PRO A 26 -3.99 13.51 -5.33
CA PRO A 26 -4.23 12.18 -4.77
C PRO A 26 -5.60 12.07 -4.11
N ILE A 27 -6.30 10.97 -4.36
CA ILE A 27 -7.60 10.70 -3.74
C ILE A 27 -7.38 10.27 -2.30
N MET A 28 -8.11 10.88 -1.35
CA MET A 28 -8.10 10.46 0.05
C MET A 28 -9.12 9.34 0.25
N LYS A 29 -8.65 8.12 0.48
CA LYS A 29 -9.48 6.93 0.74
C LYS A 29 -9.57 6.66 2.23
N SER A 30 -10.77 6.36 2.71
CA SER A 30 -10.97 5.87 4.07
C SER A 30 -10.86 4.36 4.11
N ARG A 31 -10.21 3.84 5.16
CA ARG A 31 -10.31 2.41 5.47
C ARG A 31 -11.70 2.08 5.97
N CYS A 32 -12.11 0.86 5.73
CA CYS A 32 -13.44 0.35 6.06
C CYS A 32 -13.68 0.07 7.56
N ASN A 33 -13.08 0.82 8.45
CA ASN A 33 -13.20 0.62 9.90
C ASN A 33 -14.39 1.35 10.53
N GLU A 34 -15.20 2.00 9.71
CA GLU A 34 -16.31 2.80 10.22
C GLU A 34 -17.35 1.99 11.01
N ASP A 35 -17.38 0.68 10.79
CA ASP A 35 -18.45 -0.14 11.31
C ASP A 35 -18.13 -0.87 12.61
N ASN A 36 -16.90 -0.94 13.11
CA ASN A 36 -16.55 -1.84 14.23
C ASN A 36 -17.25 -3.20 14.12
N LEU A 37 -17.29 -3.76 12.89
CA LEU A 37 -18.10 -4.93 12.63
C LEU A 37 -17.56 -6.13 13.41
N GLU A 38 -18.40 -6.63 14.29
CA GLU A 38 -18.23 -7.94 14.88
C GLU A 38 -18.17 -9.02 13.78
N PRO A 39 -17.53 -10.19 14.04
CA PRO A 39 -17.38 -11.25 13.05
C PRO A 39 -18.70 -11.72 12.44
N GLY A 40 -19.78 -11.73 13.22
CA GLY A 40 -21.11 -12.14 12.76
C GLY A 40 -21.63 -11.23 11.65
N PRO A 41 -21.81 -9.94 11.88
CA PRO A 41 -22.20 -8.96 10.87
C PRO A 41 -21.30 -8.94 9.63
N ALA A 42 -19.99 -9.07 9.80
CA ALA A 42 -19.05 -9.16 8.68
C ALA A 42 -19.33 -10.39 7.81
N ARG A 43 -19.57 -11.55 8.44
CA ARG A 43 -19.93 -12.79 7.73
C ARG A 43 -21.21 -12.65 6.92
N GLU A 44 -22.22 -11.98 7.46
CA GLU A 44 -23.47 -11.74 6.72
C GLU A 44 -23.21 -10.95 5.42
N ARG A 45 -22.37 -9.91 5.47
CA ARG A 45 -22.02 -9.14 4.28
C ARG A 45 -21.20 -9.94 3.26
N ILE A 46 -20.28 -10.78 3.74
CA ILE A 46 -19.48 -11.68 2.89
C ILE A 46 -20.40 -12.67 2.17
N GLU A 47 -21.27 -13.35 2.93
CA GLU A 47 -22.19 -14.35 2.40
C GLU A 47 -23.21 -13.73 1.43
N TRP A 48 -23.69 -12.52 1.74
CA TRP A 48 -24.56 -11.79 0.81
C TRP A 48 -23.82 -11.48 -0.50
N GLY A 49 -22.58 -10.98 -0.44
CA GLY A 49 -21.76 -10.67 -1.60
C GLY A 49 -21.51 -11.89 -2.49
N ALA A 50 -21.23 -13.04 -1.88
CA ALA A 50 -21.03 -14.31 -2.58
C ALA A 50 -22.32 -14.82 -3.22
N LYS A 51 -23.43 -14.83 -2.48
CA LYS A 51 -24.75 -15.21 -2.97
C LYS A 51 -25.16 -14.36 -4.18
N CYS A 52 -24.86 -13.07 -4.15
CA CYS A 52 -25.21 -12.14 -5.21
C CYS A 52 -24.22 -12.10 -6.38
N GLY A 53 -23.17 -12.91 -6.34
CA GLY A 53 -22.17 -13.00 -7.41
C GLY A 53 -21.23 -11.79 -7.50
N HIS A 54 -21.13 -11.00 -6.42
CA HIS A 54 -20.27 -9.84 -6.36
C HIS A 54 -18.83 -10.17 -5.95
N ILE A 55 -18.62 -11.33 -5.32
CA ILE A 55 -17.31 -11.85 -4.94
C ILE A 55 -17.18 -13.31 -5.35
N THR A 56 -15.96 -13.72 -5.64
CA THR A 56 -15.63 -15.10 -6.01
C THR A 56 -15.62 -16.03 -4.79
N SER A 57 -15.63 -17.35 -5.03
CA SER A 57 -15.50 -18.36 -3.97
C SER A 57 -14.22 -18.18 -3.17
N THR A 58 -13.10 -17.89 -3.85
CA THR A 58 -11.80 -17.67 -3.22
C THR A 58 -11.80 -16.43 -2.32
N GLU A 59 -12.37 -15.33 -2.80
CA GLU A 59 -12.54 -14.10 -2.00
C GLU A 59 -13.43 -14.33 -0.78
N ARG A 60 -14.51 -15.10 -0.95
CA ARG A 60 -15.39 -15.48 0.15
C ARG A 60 -14.64 -16.30 1.21
N GLU A 61 -13.93 -17.34 0.82
CA GLU A 61 -13.17 -18.20 1.76
C GLU A 61 -12.13 -17.40 2.53
N TYR A 62 -11.37 -16.56 1.84
CA TYR A 62 -10.39 -15.70 2.47
C TYR A 62 -11.05 -14.70 3.44
N SER A 63 -12.13 -14.05 3.04
CA SER A 63 -12.84 -13.09 3.88
C SER A 63 -13.43 -13.74 5.13
N LEU A 64 -13.96 -14.95 5.00
CA LEU A 64 -14.46 -15.72 6.13
C LEU A 64 -13.34 -16.16 7.08
N TYR A 65 -12.17 -16.50 6.55
CA TYR A 65 -10.99 -16.79 7.34
C TYR A 65 -10.57 -15.58 8.18
N GLU A 66 -10.46 -14.40 7.58
CA GLU A 66 -10.10 -13.16 8.28
C GLU A 66 -11.13 -12.78 9.35
N ALA A 67 -12.42 -12.95 9.06
CA ALA A 67 -13.51 -12.71 10.02
C ALA A 67 -13.52 -13.69 11.18
N GLY A 68 -12.87 -14.85 11.04
CA GLY A 68 -12.77 -15.89 12.07
C GLY A 68 -11.57 -15.78 13.01
N GLN A 69 -10.68 -14.80 12.81
CA GLN A 69 -9.48 -14.64 13.63
C GLN A 69 -9.80 -14.18 15.07
N LEU A 70 -8.87 -14.42 16.00
CA LEU A 70 -9.02 -14.06 17.42
C LEU A 70 -9.24 -12.55 17.65
N ARG A 71 -8.68 -11.73 16.79
CA ARG A 71 -8.95 -10.30 16.68
C ARG A 71 -9.41 -10.02 15.25
N PRO A 72 -10.66 -10.33 14.95
CA PRO A 72 -11.14 -10.31 13.60
C PRO A 72 -11.08 -8.91 13.01
N ARG A 73 -10.56 -8.84 11.80
CA ARG A 73 -10.72 -7.68 10.95
C ARG A 73 -11.67 -8.11 9.86
N PRO A 74 -12.91 -7.66 9.94
CA PRO A 74 -13.87 -8.08 8.97
C PRO A 74 -13.42 -7.63 7.59
N LEU A 75 -13.15 -8.59 6.74
CA LEU A 75 -12.90 -8.39 5.34
C LEU A 75 -14.24 -8.61 4.62
N TYR A 76 -14.81 -7.55 4.05
CA TYR A 76 -16.05 -7.63 3.29
C TYR A 76 -16.00 -6.65 2.10
N PRO A 77 -16.75 -6.93 1.01
CA PRO A 77 -16.75 -6.05 -0.15
C PRO A 77 -17.39 -4.70 0.18
N LEU A 78 -16.72 -3.64 -0.26
CA LEU A 78 -17.21 -2.28 -0.22
C LEU A 78 -17.70 -1.88 -1.61
N TYR A 79 -18.89 -1.35 -1.68
CA TYR A 79 -19.50 -0.91 -2.94
C TYR A 79 -19.45 0.61 -3.05
N GLY A 80 -19.24 1.11 -4.24
CA GLY A 80 -19.23 2.54 -4.48
C GLY A 80 -19.18 2.89 -5.95
N THR A 81 -19.22 4.20 -6.19
CA THR A 81 -18.97 4.76 -7.53
C THR A 81 -17.45 4.76 -7.79
N GLU A 82 -17.07 4.76 -9.07
CA GLU A 82 -15.66 4.68 -9.50
C GLU A 82 -14.77 5.76 -8.85
N ASN A 83 -15.31 6.94 -8.61
CA ASN A 83 -14.62 8.03 -7.92
C ASN A 83 -14.73 8.01 -6.39
N MET A 84 -15.34 6.96 -5.82
CA MET A 84 -15.62 6.80 -4.38
C MET A 84 -16.43 7.94 -3.74
N ALA A 85 -17.10 8.78 -4.54
CA ALA A 85 -17.93 9.88 -4.00
C ALA A 85 -19.12 9.35 -3.21
N GLN A 86 -19.57 8.14 -3.51
CA GLN A 86 -20.62 7.44 -2.78
C GLN A 86 -20.12 6.04 -2.39
N ILE A 87 -20.37 5.68 -1.15
CA ILE A 87 -20.01 4.37 -0.60
C ILE A 87 -21.26 3.73 -0.03
N TRP A 88 -21.48 2.48 -0.37
CA TRP A 88 -22.57 1.67 0.14
C TRP A 88 -22.04 0.34 0.70
N ARG A 89 -22.67 -0.15 1.72
CA ARG A 89 -22.30 -1.41 2.37
C ARG A 89 -23.42 -2.42 2.21
N ALA A 90 -23.03 -3.66 1.95
CA ALA A 90 -23.97 -4.77 1.84
C ALA A 90 -24.85 -4.89 3.09
N PRO A 91 -26.05 -5.41 2.98
CA PRO A 91 -26.93 -5.68 4.12
C PRO A 91 -26.26 -6.61 5.15
N LEU A 92 -26.69 -6.49 6.41
CA LEU A 92 -26.31 -7.39 7.50
C LEU A 92 -27.19 -8.65 7.54
N ASP A 93 -27.81 -8.97 6.44
CA ASP A 93 -28.61 -10.17 6.22
C ASP A 93 -28.21 -10.79 4.89
N ARG A 94 -27.62 -11.98 4.93
CA ARG A 94 -27.21 -12.75 3.74
C ARG A 94 -28.37 -13.08 2.80
N ASN A 95 -29.60 -13.08 3.31
CA ASN A 95 -30.81 -13.41 2.54
C ASN A 95 -31.45 -12.19 1.89
N ALA A 96 -30.99 -10.98 2.20
CA ALA A 96 -31.51 -9.76 1.60
C ALA A 96 -31.45 -9.81 0.05
N PRO A 97 -32.36 -9.07 -0.65
CA PRO A 97 -32.32 -8.97 -2.11
C PRO A 97 -30.96 -8.48 -2.63
N CYS A 98 -30.53 -8.98 -3.79
CA CYS A 98 -29.25 -8.62 -4.43
C CYS A 98 -29.31 -7.26 -5.14
N ASN A 99 -29.82 -6.25 -4.49
CA ASN A 99 -29.98 -4.92 -5.03
C ASN A 99 -28.81 -4.02 -4.56
N VAL A 100 -27.90 -3.71 -5.48
CA VAL A 100 -26.88 -2.67 -5.28
C VAL A 100 -27.40 -1.35 -5.84
N PRO A 101 -27.23 -0.21 -5.16
CA PRO A 101 -27.62 1.09 -5.73
C PRO A 101 -27.02 1.32 -7.10
N GLY A 102 -27.79 1.94 -7.99
CA GLY A 102 -27.40 2.11 -9.39
C GLY A 102 -26.03 2.79 -9.56
N GLY A 103 -25.20 2.27 -10.46
CA GLY A 103 -23.88 2.77 -10.75
C GLY A 103 -22.80 2.41 -9.73
N MET A 104 -23.11 1.60 -8.72
CA MET A 104 -22.13 1.10 -7.75
C MET A 104 -21.66 -0.30 -8.11
N SER A 105 -20.38 -0.54 -7.93
CA SER A 105 -19.73 -1.86 -8.07
C SER A 105 -18.85 -2.12 -6.84
N VAL A 106 -18.29 -3.31 -6.71
CA VAL A 106 -17.26 -3.57 -5.70
C VAL A 106 -16.02 -2.75 -6.06
N ILE A 107 -15.68 -1.79 -5.22
CA ILE A 107 -14.54 -0.86 -5.41
C ILE A 107 -13.34 -1.21 -4.55
N ALA A 108 -13.55 -1.96 -3.48
CA ALA A 108 -12.50 -2.41 -2.57
C ALA A 108 -12.99 -3.55 -1.69
N PHE A 109 -12.06 -4.26 -1.09
CA PHE A 109 -12.30 -5.06 0.11
C PHE A 109 -11.81 -4.27 1.32
N CYS A 110 -12.59 -4.31 2.39
CA CYS A 110 -12.25 -3.67 3.64
C CYS A 110 -11.13 -4.42 4.34
N THR A 111 -9.92 -4.29 3.85
CA THR A 111 -8.71 -4.83 4.49
C THR A 111 -7.94 -3.75 5.22
N ALA A 112 -7.26 -4.19 6.24
CA ALA A 112 -6.49 -3.36 7.14
C ALA A 112 -5.00 -3.66 7.03
N SER A 113 -4.35 -3.51 5.86
CA SER A 113 -2.90 -3.65 5.78
C SER A 113 -2.27 -2.29 5.59
N CYS A 114 -1.49 -1.86 6.57
CA CYS A 114 -0.99 -0.49 6.62
C CYS A 114 0.30 -0.37 7.43
N TYR A 115 0.93 0.78 7.27
CA TYR A 115 2.04 1.25 8.08
C TYR A 115 1.55 1.98 9.32
N THR A 116 2.29 1.90 10.41
CA THR A 116 2.18 2.86 11.51
C THR A 116 2.65 4.24 11.05
N PRO A 117 2.19 5.35 11.68
CA PRO A 117 2.38 6.70 11.16
C PRO A 117 3.84 7.13 11.00
N GLU A 118 4.73 6.59 11.81
CA GLU A 118 6.18 6.90 11.83
C GLU A 118 6.98 6.13 10.77
N GLN A 119 6.38 5.18 10.06
CA GLN A 119 7.10 4.44 9.02
C GLN A 119 7.38 5.33 7.83
N THR A 120 8.66 5.37 7.41
CA THR A 120 9.09 6.21 6.30
C THR A 120 8.92 5.49 4.98
N ILE A 121 8.41 6.22 3.99
CA ILE A 121 8.30 5.80 2.60
C ILE A 121 9.26 6.65 1.77
N LEU A 122 9.80 6.08 0.70
CA LEU A 122 10.67 6.81 -0.23
C LEU A 122 9.82 7.60 -1.23
N PHE A 123 10.01 8.91 -1.24
CA PHE A 123 9.46 9.87 -2.20
C PHE A 123 10.60 10.43 -3.07
N PRO A 124 10.33 11.18 -4.13
CA PRO A 124 11.38 11.81 -4.94
C PRO A 124 12.34 12.68 -4.12
N GLU A 125 11.83 13.35 -3.09
CA GLU A 125 12.59 14.24 -2.20
C GLU A 125 13.35 13.49 -1.09
N GLY A 126 13.13 12.18 -0.93
CA GLY A 126 13.75 11.35 0.11
C GLY A 126 12.75 10.55 0.96
N PHE A 127 13.22 10.10 2.11
CA PHE A 127 12.38 9.34 3.05
C PHE A 127 11.58 10.28 3.95
N PHE A 128 10.25 10.12 3.95
CA PHE A 128 9.34 10.83 4.83
C PHE A 128 8.35 9.87 5.49
N GLU A 129 7.98 10.18 6.73
CA GLU A 129 6.91 9.47 7.43
C GLU A 129 5.62 9.51 6.62
N ILE A 130 4.94 8.36 6.52
CA ILE A 130 3.72 8.27 5.72
C ILE A 130 2.64 9.24 6.20
N LEU A 131 2.55 9.50 7.50
CA LEU A 131 1.63 10.48 8.05
C LEU A 131 1.95 11.89 7.57
N THR A 132 3.23 12.26 7.54
CA THR A 132 3.69 13.56 7.06
C THR A 132 3.41 13.74 5.58
N ALA A 133 3.76 12.75 4.76
CA ALA A 133 3.51 12.76 3.33
C ALA A 133 2.01 12.87 3.01
N LYS A 134 1.16 12.11 3.73
CA LYS A 134 -0.30 12.17 3.60
C LYS A 134 -0.85 13.56 3.97
N LYS A 135 -0.38 14.16 5.08
CA LYS A 135 -0.83 15.49 5.51
C LYS A 135 -0.44 16.60 4.53
N GLN A 136 0.76 16.50 3.95
CA GLN A 136 1.27 17.46 2.97
C GLN A 136 0.85 17.12 1.54
N VAL A 137 0.14 16.00 1.35
CA VAL A 137 -0.38 15.54 0.05
C VAL A 137 0.74 15.45 -0.99
N PHE A 138 1.81 14.70 -0.66
CA PHE A 138 2.91 14.48 -1.61
C PHE A 138 2.35 13.89 -2.91
N PRO A 139 2.64 14.52 -4.07
CA PRO A 139 2.01 14.13 -5.33
C PRO A 139 2.58 12.86 -5.94
N ASP A 140 3.83 12.52 -5.62
CA ASP A 140 4.58 11.41 -6.23
C ASP A 140 5.17 10.50 -5.16
N VAL A 141 5.40 9.23 -5.52
CA VAL A 141 6.08 8.22 -4.69
C VAL A 141 7.08 7.43 -5.53
N MET A 142 8.19 7.01 -4.94
CA MET A 142 9.16 6.13 -5.59
C MET A 142 8.72 4.67 -5.51
N ALA A 143 8.59 4.04 -6.67
CA ALA A 143 8.24 2.64 -6.79
C ALA A 143 9.13 1.92 -7.82
N LEU A 144 9.12 0.60 -7.84
CA LEU A 144 9.86 -0.16 -8.84
C LEU A 144 9.34 0.16 -10.24
N ARG A 145 10.28 0.42 -11.14
CA ARG A 145 9.98 0.55 -12.56
C ARG A 145 9.64 -0.81 -13.15
N ASP A 146 8.74 -0.85 -14.12
CA ASP A 146 8.52 -2.03 -14.94
C ASP A 146 9.85 -2.53 -15.55
N GLY A 147 10.00 -3.87 -15.58
CA GLY A 147 11.25 -4.50 -15.98
C GLY A 147 12.36 -4.49 -14.91
N SER A 148 12.08 -4.07 -13.67
CA SER A 148 12.99 -4.28 -12.54
C SER A 148 13.20 -5.77 -12.28
N THR A 149 14.45 -6.15 -12.01
CA THR A 149 14.84 -7.51 -11.63
C THR A 149 15.62 -7.48 -10.31
N PHE A 150 15.82 -8.64 -9.69
CA PHE A 150 16.65 -8.75 -8.49
C PHE A 150 18.05 -8.16 -8.65
N ASP A 151 18.63 -8.39 -9.82
CA ASP A 151 20.01 -8.00 -10.13
C ASP A 151 20.08 -6.52 -10.55
N ASN A 152 18.93 -5.91 -10.83
CA ASN A 152 18.85 -4.53 -11.31
C ASN A 152 17.52 -3.90 -10.87
N LEU A 153 17.46 -3.48 -9.61
CA LEU A 153 16.33 -2.73 -9.07
C LEU A 153 16.36 -1.31 -9.63
N LYS A 154 15.34 -0.93 -10.36
CA LYS A 154 15.16 0.41 -10.93
C LYS A 154 13.97 1.07 -10.28
N LEU A 155 14.17 2.22 -9.67
CA LEU A 155 13.10 3.06 -9.14
C LEU A 155 12.70 4.11 -10.16
N ALA A 156 11.43 4.48 -10.12
CA ALA A 156 10.88 5.62 -10.84
C ALA A 156 9.85 6.34 -9.97
N SER A 157 9.67 7.61 -10.23
CA SER A 157 8.60 8.40 -9.64
C SER A 157 7.29 8.07 -10.33
N TYR A 158 6.24 7.86 -9.53
CA TYR A 158 4.87 7.67 -9.99
C TYR A 158 3.96 8.62 -9.22
N PRO A 159 2.97 9.25 -9.88
CA PRO A 159 1.94 9.97 -9.17
C PRO A 159 1.28 9.09 -8.10
N VAL A 160 0.98 9.66 -6.96
CA VAL A 160 0.18 8.98 -5.94
C VAL A 160 -1.28 9.02 -6.37
N GLU A 161 -1.87 7.86 -6.65
CA GLU A 161 -3.31 7.76 -6.95
C GLU A 161 -4.14 8.05 -5.71
N SER A 162 -3.74 7.46 -4.58
CA SER A 162 -4.50 7.62 -3.35
C SER A 162 -3.65 7.43 -2.10
N TYR A 163 -4.02 8.15 -1.05
CA TYR A 163 -3.66 7.85 0.33
C TYR A 163 -4.82 7.17 1.03
N THR A 164 -4.54 6.12 1.78
CA THR A 164 -5.53 5.42 2.60
C THR A 164 -5.25 5.69 4.07
N GLU A 165 -6.26 6.07 4.83
CA GLU A 165 -6.18 6.35 6.26
C GLU A 165 -7.30 5.63 7.00
N GLU A 166 -7.01 5.11 8.17
CA GLU A 166 -8.03 4.62 9.09
C GLU A 166 -8.90 5.77 9.60
N VAL A 167 -10.23 5.62 9.58
CA VAL A 167 -11.16 6.69 9.96
C VAL A 167 -11.02 7.07 11.43
N ARG A 168 -10.92 6.06 12.30
CA ARG A 168 -10.76 6.24 13.76
C ARG A 168 -9.57 5.44 14.26
N PRO A 169 -8.90 5.90 15.33
CA PRO A 169 -7.96 5.06 16.04
C PRO A 169 -8.60 3.75 16.47
N SER A 170 -7.95 2.63 16.22
CA SER A 170 -8.42 1.31 16.63
C SER A 170 -7.24 0.42 17.01
N TRP A 171 -7.52 -0.72 17.66
CA TRP A 171 -6.51 -1.71 17.97
C TRP A 171 -6.07 -2.44 16.71
N GLN A 172 -4.77 -2.48 16.50
CA GLN A 172 -4.10 -3.14 15.39
C GLN A 172 -3.15 -4.20 15.92
N ASP A 173 -3.08 -5.36 15.28
CA ASP A 173 -1.96 -6.26 15.43
C ASP A 173 -0.85 -5.83 14.46
N VAL A 174 0.30 -5.42 14.99
CA VAL A 174 1.46 -5.03 14.20
C VAL A 174 2.62 -6.00 14.42
N LEU A 175 3.42 -6.16 13.39
CA LEU A 175 4.68 -6.89 13.41
C LEU A 175 5.83 -5.89 13.25
N THR A 176 6.81 -5.99 14.11
CA THR A 176 8.09 -5.29 13.97
C THR A 176 9.14 -6.32 13.57
N PHE A 177 9.61 -6.22 12.34
CA PHE A 177 10.76 -6.96 11.84
C PHE A 177 12.03 -6.23 12.22
N THR A 178 13.01 -6.94 12.76
CA THR A 178 14.38 -6.45 12.93
C THR A 178 15.29 -7.22 12.01
N MET A 179 16.03 -6.55 11.16
CA MET A 179 16.94 -7.15 10.21
C MET A 179 18.37 -7.21 10.73
N LYS A 180 19.17 -8.08 10.14
CA LYS A 180 20.58 -8.27 10.52
C LYS A 180 21.41 -6.99 10.36
N SER A 181 21.10 -6.14 9.41
CA SER A 181 21.72 -4.84 9.21
C SER A 181 21.41 -3.81 10.31
N GLY A 182 20.47 -4.10 11.21
CA GLY A 182 19.93 -3.17 12.21
C GLY A 182 18.70 -2.39 11.72
N GLY A 183 18.32 -2.54 10.45
CA GLY A 183 17.08 -1.96 9.92
C GLY A 183 15.85 -2.55 10.59
N ASN A 184 14.74 -1.83 10.54
CA ASN A 184 13.46 -2.31 11.05
C ASN A 184 12.31 -1.93 10.11
N LEU A 185 11.23 -2.72 10.18
CA LEU A 185 9.98 -2.45 9.46
C LEU A 185 8.81 -2.79 10.37
N ARG A 186 7.90 -1.85 10.60
CA ARG A 186 6.73 -2.03 11.47
C ARG A 186 5.45 -1.87 10.69
N VAL A 187 4.71 -2.96 10.54
CA VAL A 187 3.52 -3.04 9.69
C VAL A 187 2.43 -3.88 10.32
N THR A 188 1.20 -3.75 9.85
CA THR A 188 0.11 -4.64 10.26
C THR A 188 0.35 -6.07 9.75
N THR A 189 -0.23 -7.07 10.42
CA THR A 189 0.00 -8.50 10.14
C THR A 189 -0.28 -8.94 8.70
N ASN A 190 -1.22 -8.30 8.04
CA ASN A 190 -1.60 -8.59 6.66
C ASN A 190 -0.92 -7.70 5.62
N HIS A 191 0.06 -6.88 6.02
CA HIS A 191 0.76 -5.98 5.09
C HIS A 191 1.53 -6.77 4.02
N PRO A 192 1.42 -6.38 2.73
CA PRO A 192 2.16 -7.03 1.66
C PRO A 192 3.64 -6.64 1.71
N VAL A 193 4.53 -7.61 1.84
CA VAL A 193 5.98 -7.44 1.90
C VAL A 193 6.64 -8.34 0.84
N VAL A 194 7.73 -7.89 0.23
CA VAL A 194 8.47 -8.66 -0.77
C VAL A 194 9.54 -9.49 -0.10
N ASP A 195 9.49 -10.81 -0.30
CA ASP A 195 10.50 -11.72 0.23
C ASP A 195 11.74 -11.82 -0.69
N GLN A 196 12.78 -12.48 -0.19
CA GLN A 196 14.05 -12.72 -0.89
C GLN A 196 13.92 -13.44 -2.23
N THR A 197 12.76 -14.04 -2.53
CA THR A 197 12.49 -14.73 -3.80
C THR A 197 11.70 -13.88 -4.79
N GLY A 198 11.32 -12.65 -4.40
CA GLY A 198 10.51 -11.72 -5.19
C GLY A 198 9.01 -12.00 -5.14
N VAL A 199 8.59 -12.76 -4.16
CA VAL A 199 7.18 -13.02 -3.89
C VAL A 199 6.63 -11.95 -2.95
N VAL A 200 5.51 -11.35 -3.32
CA VAL A 200 4.75 -10.49 -2.41
C VAL A 200 3.87 -11.37 -1.55
N LYS A 201 4.07 -11.34 -0.25
CA LYS A 201 3.26 -12.10 0.72
C LYS A 201 2.96 -11.28 1.97
N ARG A 202 1.96 -11.70 2.72
CA ARG A 202 1.57 -11.03 3.96
C ARG A 202 2.69 -11.09 4.99
N ALA A 203 2.81 -10.03 5.78
CA ALA A 203 3.80 -9.92 6.85
C ALA A 203 3.74 -11.07 7.86
N ASP A 204 2.54 -11.59 8.19
CA ASP A 204 2.34 -12.72 9.11
C ASP A 204 2.81 -14.07 8.58
N LYS A 205 3.25 -14.16 7.34
CA LYS A 205 3.80 -15.38 6.71
C LYS A 205 5.32 -15.46 6.78
N PHE A 206 5.98 -14.42 7.30
CA PHE A 206 7.41 -14.40 7.50
C PHE A 206 7.80 -15.01 8.85
N LYS A 207 8.98 -15.58 8.91
CA LYS A 207 9.62 -16.13 10.12
C LYS A 207 11.05 -15.63 10.26
N VAL A 208 11.61 -15.73 11.45
CA VAL A 208 13.03 -15.48 11.67
C VAL A 208 13.86 -16.41 10.78
N GLY A 209 14.86 -15.84 10.12
CA GLY A 209 15.68 -16.50 9.10
C GLY A 209 15.21 -16.28 7.66
N ASP A 210 13.96 -15.89 7.41
CA ASP A 210 13.57 -15.35 6.12
C ASP A 210 14.29 -14.01 5.90
N SER A 211 14.24 -13.47 4.68
CA SER A 211 14.90 -12.20 4.38
C SER A 211 13.98 -11.27 3.61
N LEU A 212 14.17 -9.97 3.83
CA LEU A 212 13.57 -8.91 3.02
C LEU A 212 14.58 -8.40 1.99
N ILE A 213 14.10 -7.65 1.02
CA ILE A 213 14.95 -7.01 0.00
C ILE A 213 15.08 -5.53 0.36
N HIS A 214 16.30 -5.13 0.72
CA HIS A 214 16.66 -3.72 0.85
C HIS A 214 16.99 -3.15 -0.54
N TYR A 215 16.41 -2.00 -0.88
CA TYR A 215 16.47 -1.46 -2.25
C TYR A 215 17.88 -1.09 -2.76
N LEU A 216 18.85 -0.86 -1.83
CA LEU A 216 20.27 -0.60 -2.18
C LEU A 216 21.17 -1.79 -1.86
N ASN A 217 20.89 -2.51 -0.78
CA ASN A 217 21.84 -3.47 -0.19
C ASN A 217 21.47 -4.94 -0.47
N GLY A 218 20.37 -5.17 -1.22
CA GLY A 218 19.94 -6.51 -1.58
C GLY A 218 19.26 -7.26 -0.42
N VAL A 219 19.57 -8.52 -0.24
CA VAL A 219 18.91 -9.41 0.73
C VAL A 219 19.38 -9.14 2.15
N ASP A 220 18.45 -8.92 3.08
CA ASP A 220 18.72 -8.66 4.50
C ASP A 220 17.93 -9.63 5.40
N PRO A 221 18.61 -10.52 6.15
CA PRO A 221 17.95 -11.53 6.97
C PRO A 221 17.17 -10.92 8.16
N ILE A 222 15.99 -11.47 8.42
CA ILE A 222 15.19 -11.17 9.60
C ILE A 222 15.78 -11.90 10.81
N VAL A 223 16.22 -11.17 11.81
CA VAL A 223 16.76 -11.72 13.05
C VAL A 223 15.76 -11.74 14.21
N SER A 224 14.70 -10.91 14.12
CA SER A 224 13.61 -10.90 15.11
C SER A 224 12.31 -10.48 14.48
N ILE A 225 11.22 -11.05 14.99
CA ILE A 225 9.85 -10.63 14.67
C ILE A 225 9.10 -10.47 16.00
N LYS A 226 8.70 -9.24 16.31
CA LYS A 226 7.89 -8.96 17.50
C LYS A 226 6.46 -8.66 17.06
N LYS A 227 5.50 -9.40 17.61
CA LYS A 227 4.07 -9.09 17.44
C LYS A 227 3.58 -8.32 18.65
N GLU A 228 2.89 -7.20 18.44
CA GLU A 228 2.35 -6.36 19.50
C GLU A 228 1.02 -5.71 19.10
N GLY A 229 0.24 -5.34 20.11
CA GLY A 229 -0.95 -4.51 19.92
C GLY A 229 -0.55 -3.03 19.77
N TYR A 230 -1.12 -2.36 18.78
CA TYR A 230 -0.97 -0.93 18.56
C TYR A 230 -2.36 -0.28 18.54
N PHE A 231 -2.59 0.72 19.40
CA PHE A 231 -3.81 1.52 19.35
C PHE A 231 -3.54 2.82 18.61
N GLY A 232 -4.13 2.98 17.43
CA GLY A 232 -3.93 4.17 16.62
C GLY A 232 -4.45 4.00 15.20
N LYS A 233 -4.26 5.04 14.40
CA LYS A 233 -4.52 4.99 12.97
C LYS A 233 -3.32 4.40 12.24
N VAL A 234 -3.60 3.73 11.14
CA VAL A 234 -2.60 3.20 10.20
C VAL A 234 -2.87 3.71 8.80
N TYR A 235 -1.84 3.74 7.96
CA TYR A 235 -1.82 4.47 6.71
C TYR A 235 -1.26 3.62 5.58
N ASN A 236 -1.70 3.86 4.36
CA ASN A 236 -1.10 3.30 3.15
C ASN A 236 -1.25 4.28 1.98
N LEU A 237 -0.65 3.97 0.85
CA LEU A 237 -0.79 4.70 -0.40
C LEU A 237 -0.78 3.76 -1.59
N ALA A 238 -1.22 4.24 -2.75
CA ALA A 238 -1.11 3.55 -4.04
C ALA A 238 -0.47 4.47 -5.08
N PRO A 239 0.55 4.00 -5.83
CA PRO A 239 0.98 4.67 -7.06
C PRO A 239 -0.12 4.59 -8.14
N ALA A 240 -0.20 5.61 -9.00
CA ALA A 240 -1.14 5.67 -10.12
C ALA A 240 -0.68 4.75 -11.28
N THR A 241 -0.65 3.45 -11.04
CA THR A 241 -0.25 2.44 -12.02
C THR A 241 -0.99 1.13 -11.80
N ARG A 242 -1.27 0.41 -12.90
CA ARG A 242 -1.86 -0.93 -12.87
C ARG A 242 -0.80 -2.04 -13.01
N LEU A 243 0.46 -1.68 -13.19
CA LEU A 243 1.55 -2.65 -13.29
C LEU A 243 1.89 -3.19 -11.90
N PRO A 244 1.81 -4.52 -11.67
CA PRO A 244 2.05 -5.09 -10.34
C PRO A 244 3.43 -4.76 -9.77
N VAL A 245 4.48 -4.82 -10.59
CA VAL A 245 5.85 -4.50 -10.15
C VAL A 245 5.94 -3.04 -9.71
N SER A 246 5.28 -2.12 -10.42
CA SER A 246 5.28 -0.69 -10.10
C SER A 246 4.38 -0.32 -8.91
N ASN A 247 3.69 -1.30 -8.33
CA ASN A 247 3.02 -1.19 -7.03
C ASN A 247 3.89 -1.69 -5.85
N ILE A 248 5.15 -2.00 -6.11
CA ILE A 248 6.15 -2.27 -5.08
C ILE A 248 6.87 -0.95 -4.77
N ILE A 249 6.68 -0.45 -3.57
CA ILE A 249 7.26 0.79 -3.04
C ILE A 249 8.39 0.48 -2.06
N VAL A 250 9.12 1.50 -1.63
CA VAL A 250 10.19 1.36 -0.64
C VAL A 250 9.74 1.97 0.67
N ALA A 251 9.67 1.14 1.72
CA ALA A 251 9.36 1.56 3.09
C ALA A 251 10.50 1.15 4.03
N GLN A 252 11.03 2.07 4.82
CA GLN A 252 12.17 1.85 5.72
C GLN A 252 13.41 1.24 5.00
N GLY A 253 13.54 1.50 3.69
CA GLY A 253 14.56 0.92 2.84
C GLY A 253 14.23 -0.45 2.24
N TYR A 254 13.13 -1.08 2.62
CA TYR A 254 12.72 -2.41 2.16
C TYR A 254 11.60 -2.36 1.12
N LEU A 255 11.56 -3.35 0.23
CA LEU A 255 10.52 -3.47 -0.79
C LEU A 255 9.21 -3.95 -0.17
N ASN A 256 8.16 -3.17 -0.35
CA ASN A 256 6.83 -3.41 0.19
C ASN A 256 5.76 -3.25 -0.89
N GLY A 257 4.67 -3.99 -0.76
CA GLY A 257 3.50 -3.76 -1.60
C GLY A 257 2.71 -2.53 -1.13
N SER A 258 2.24 -1.74 -2.08
CA SER A 258 1.30 -0.64 -1.85
C SER A 258 -0.12 -1.16 -1.50
N SER A 259 -1.06 -0.24 -1.27
CA SER A 259 -2.48 -0.59 -1.07
C SER A 259 -3.12 -1.29 -2.28
N TYR A 260 -2.51 -1.25 -3.46
CA TYR A 260 -2.92 -2.03 -4.63
C TYR A 260 -3.07 -3.52 -4.32
N PHE A 261 -2.10 -4.12 -3.61
CA PHE A 261 -2.14 -5.56 -3.28
C PHE A 261 -3.20 -5.92 -2.23
N GLN A 262 -3.89 -4.96 -1.68
CA GLN A 262 -5.01 -5.17 -0.76
C GLN A 262 -6.37 -5.18 -1.46
N ASN A 263 -6.44 -4.54 -2.62
CA ASN A 263 -7.69 -4.30 -3.35
C ASN A 263 -7.67 -5.01 -4.71
N GLU A 264 -7.05 -4.39 -5.70
CA GLU A 264 -7.09 -4.86 -7.09
C GLU A 264 -6.09 -5.99 -7.37
N GLY A 265 -4.99 -6.00 -6.65
CA GLY A 265 -3.87 -6.94 -6.83
C GLY A 265 -3.84 -8.08 -5.80
N GLU A 266 -4.88 -8.29 -5.01
CA GLU A 266 -4.89 -9.33 -3.96
C GLU A 266 -4.60 -10.73 -4.54
N ALA A 267 -5.17 -11.05 -5.69
CA ALA A 267 -4.91 -12.30 -6.40
C ALA A 267 -3.44 -12.49 -6.83
N LEU A 268 -2.63 -11.43 -6.75
CA LEU A 268 -1.19 -11.46 -7.06
C LEU A 268 -0.34 -11.72 -5.82
N GLN A 269 -0.92 -11.71 -4.62
CA GLN A 269 -0.23 -12.16 -3.41
C GLN A 269 0.17 -13.63 -3.57
N ASN A 270 1.31 -13.99 -2.99
CA ASN A 270 1.96 -15.29 -3.15
C ASN A 270 2.44 -15.59 -4.58
N ARG A 271 2.45 -14.61 -5.48
CA ARG A 271 3.06 -14.71 -6.81
C ARG A 271 4.42 -14.04 -6.85
N LYS A 272 5.31 -14.63 -7.63
CA LYS A 272 6.63 -14.08 -7.87
C LYS A 272 6.53 -12.93 -8.87
N LEU A 273 6.68 -11.71 -8.40
CA LEU A 273 6.61 -10.50 -9.23
C LEU A 273 8.00 -10.03 -9.65
N LEU A 274 9.00 -10.15 -8.78
CA LEU A 274 10.36 -9.76 -9.09
C LEU A 274 11.18 -11.00 -9.50
N ARG A 275 11.73 -10.99 -10.70
CA ARG A 275 12.47 -12.12 -11.29
C ARG A 275 13.96 -11.77 -11.37
N ARG A 276 14.82 -12.79 -11.51
CA ARG A 276 16.22 -12.59 -11.90
C ARG A 276 16.31 -12.30 -13.39
N THR A 277 17.35 -11.58 -13.78
CA THR A 277 17.70 -11.40 -15.20
C THR A 277 18.05 -12.76 -15.80
N ILE A 278 17.51 -13.08 -16.97
CA ILE A 278 17.95 -14.25 -17.73
C ILE A 278 19.27 -13.87 -18.38
N PRO A 279 20.38 -14.61 -18.13
CA PRO A 279 21.65 -14.36 -18.80
C PRO A 279 21.48 -14.41 -20.32
N GLU A 280 22.10 -13.46 -21.05
CA GLU A 280 21.95 -13.35 -22.52
C GLU A 280 22.32 -14.64 -23.26
N ASN A 281 23.29 -15.40 -22.73
CA ASN A 281 23.69 -16.69 -23.31
C ASN A 281 22.65 -17.80 -23.16
N LEU A 282 21.56 -17.59 -22.43
CA LEU A 282 20.44 -18.53 -22.29
C LEU A 282 19.20 -18.07 -23.08
N VAL A 283 19.25 -16.91 -23.71
CA VAL A 283 18.21 -16.42 -24.63
C VAL A 283 18.60 -16.87 -26.03
N GLN A 284 18.03 -18.00 -26.51
CA GLN A 284 18.17 -18.48 -27.88
C GLN A 284 17.02 -18.00 -28.74
#